data_25bd7cd545a0a3b29b000095fa0fe928
#
_entry.id   25bd7cd545a0a3b29b000095fa0fe928
#
_cell.length_a   1.000
_cell.length_b   1.000
_cell.length_c   1.000
_cell.angle_alpha   90.00
_cell.angle_beta   90.00
_cell.angle_gamma   90.00
#
_symmetry.space_group_name_H-M   'P 1'
#
loop_
_entity.id
_entity.type
_entity.pdbx_description
1 polymer ?
#
loop_
_entity_poly.entity_id
_entity_poly.type
_entity_poly.pdbx_seq_one_letter_code
_entity_poly.pdbx_strand_id
1 'polypeptide(L)'
;MKKLTNKEKEIMDLYWKHGPMFVRELLEHYDEPRPHFNTLSTIVRILEREGFLGHKQYGNTYQYYPLIAEDEYGRKSIAGIIKNYFNDSYLSAVSSFVKEEKISVEELKELIEQIETSND
;
A
#
# COMPACT_ATOMS: atom_id res chain seq x y z
N MET A 1 -2.54 -11.57 -2.55
CA MET A 1 -2.07 -10.31 -3.15
C MET A 1 -0.56 -10.33 -3.26
N LYS A 2 -0.04 -9.99 -4.41
CA LYS A 2 1.40 -10.03 -4.62
C LYS A 2 2.11 -8.92 -3.84
N LYS A 3 3.37 -9.16 -3.47
CA LYS A 3 4.23 -8.14 -2.90
C LYS A 3 4.75 -7.23 -4.02
N LEU A 4 4.64 -5.93 -3.83
CA LEU A 4 5.15 -4.95 -4.79
C LEU A 4 6.67 -4.95 -4.82
N THR A 5 7.24 -4.84 -6.01
CA THR A 5 8.68 -4.58 -6.17
C THR A 5 8.97 -3.15 -5.72
N ASN A 6 10.25 -2.79 -5.55
CA ASN A 6 10.63 -1.44 -5.15
C ASN A 6 10.13 -0.38 -6.13
N LYS A 7 10.21 -0.64 -7.43
CA LYS A 7 9.73 0.31 -8.44
C LYS A 7 8.23 0.41 -8.48
N GLU A 8 7.53 -0.72 -8.32
CA GLU A 8 6.07 -0.74 -8.24
C GLU A 8 5.57 0.01 -7.00
N LYS A 9 6.24 -0.20 -5.86
CA LYS A 9 5.90 0.48 -4.62
C LYS A 9 6.07 2.00 -4.75
N GLU A 10 7.15 2.43 -5.37
CA GLU A 10 7.42 3.85 -5.63
C GLU A 10 6.30 4.48 -6.44
N ILE A 11 5.85 3.80 -7.49
CA ILE A 11 4.74 4.27 -8.33
C ILE A 11 3.42 4.28 -7.55
N MET A 12 3.13 3.21 -6.81
CA MET A 12 1.90 3.15 -6.01
C MET A 12 1.89 4.22 -4.93
N ASP A 13 3.03 4.52 -4.30
CA ASP A 13 3.12 5.60 -3.31
C ASP A 13 2.70 6.94 -3.92
N LEU A 14 3.07 7.19 -5.16
CA LEU A 14 2.68 8.42 -5.85
C LEU A 14 1.19 8.45 -6.16
N TYR A 15 0.61 7.32 -6.59
CA TYR A 15 -0.83 7.23 -6.81
C TYR A 15 -1.62 7.36 -5.50
N TRP A 16 -1.14 6.75 -4.43
CA TRP A 16 -1.81 6.88 -3.14
C TRP A 16 -1.76 8.32 -2.61
N LYS A 17 -0.66 9.01 -2.87
CA LYS A 17 -0.47 10.39 -2.41
C LYS A 17 -1.26 11.39 -3.25
N HIS A 18 -1.24 11.24 -4.58
CA HIS A 18 -1.77 12.25 -5.50
C HIS A 18 -3.12 11.89 -6.12
N GLY A 19 -3.55 10.65 -5.99
CA GLY A 19 -4.81 10.19 -6.59
C GLY A 19 -4.67 9.87 -8.08
N PRO A 20 -5.79 9.93 -8.83
CA PRO A 20 -5.75 9.58 -10.25
C PRO A 20 -4.76 10.43 -11.04
N MET A 21 -3.98 9.77 -11.91
CA MET A 21 -2.98 10.45 -12.75
C MET A 21 -2.85 9.76 -14.10
N PHE A 22 -2.64 10.58 -15.15
CA PHE A 22 -2.10 10.09 -16.41
C PHE A 22 -0.62 9.76 -16.21
N VAL A 23 -0.06 8.85 -17.01
CA VAL A 23 1.36 8.48 -16.87
C VAL A 23 2.28 9.72 -17.04
N ARG A 24 1.87 10.66 -17.90
CA ARG A 24 2.63 11.90 -18.07
C ARG A 24 2.71 12.71 -16.78
N GLU A 25 1.60 12.77 -16.03
CA GLU A 25 1.58 13.43 -14.72
C GLU A 25 2.42 12.69 -13.70
N LEU A 26 2.35 11.35 -13.71
CA LEU A 26 3.19 10.51 -12.86
C LEU A 26 4.67 10.82 -13.09
N LEU A 27 5.08 10.93 -14.34
CA LEU A 27 6.47 11.22 -14.70
C LEU A 27 6.93 12.57 -14.12
N GLU A 28 6.05 13.56 -14.03
CA GLU A 28 6.37 14.88 -13.49
C GLU A 28 6.74 14.84 -12.01
N HIS A 29 6.36 13.81 -11.28
CA HIS A 29 6.70 13.66 -9.86
C HIS A 29 8.07 13.07 -9.61
N TYR A 30 8.82 12.73 -10.67
CA TYR A 30 10.17 12.20 -10.55
C TYR A 30 11.20 13.30 -10.75
N ASP A 31 12.25 13.27 -9.92
CA ASP A 31 13.40 14.18 -10.08
C ASP A 31 14.30 13.67 -11.20
N GLU A 32 15.15 14.58 -11.72
CA GLU A 32 16.14 14.20 -12.72
C GLU A 32 17.25 13.33 -12.09
N PRO A 33 17.72 12.28 -12.76
CA PRO A 33 17.28 11.82 -14.08
C PRO A 33 15.97 11.06 -14.01
N ARG A 34 14.99 11.50 -14.78
CA ARG A 34 13.67 10.88 -14.79
C ARG A 34 13.70 9.53 -15.52
N PRO A 35 12.88 8.56 -15.08
CA PRO A 35 12.70 7.33 -15.84
C PRO A 35 12.05 7.63 -17.18
N HIS A 36 12.20 6.71 -18.13
CA HIS A 36 11.57 6.81 -19.42
C HIS A 36 10.05 6.67 -19.29
N PHE A 37 9.32 7.47 -20.06
CA PHE A 37 7.85 7.37 -20.13
C PHE A 37 7.40 5.93 -20.40
N ASN A 38 8.02 5.25 -21.36
CA ASN A 38 7.66 3.87 -21.71
C ASN A 38 7.90 2.89 -20.56
N THR A 39 8.94 3.13 -19.75
CA THR A 39 9.22 2.31 -18.57
C THR A 39 8.11 2.44 -17.55
N LEU A 40 7.70 3.67 -17.25
CA LEU A 40 6.59 3.92 -16.33
C LEU A 40 5.28 3.32 -16.85
N SER A 41 4.99 3.50 -18.15
CA SER A 41 3.79 2.96 -18.77
C SER A 41 3.71 1.45 -18.65
N THR A 42 4.84 0.77 -18.85
CA THR A 42 4.91 -0.69 -18.73
C THR A 42 4.60 -1.14 -17.31
N ILE A 43 5.20 -0.48 -16.31
CA ILE A 43 4.99 -0.85 -14.90
C ILE A 43 3.55 -0.56 -14.48
N VAL A 44 2.99 0.57 -14.91
CA VAL A 44 1.61 0.95 -14.62
C VAL A 44 0.64 -0.10 -15.18
N ARG A 45 0.89 -0.59 -16.41
CA ARG A 45 0.06 -1.64 -17.01
C ARG A 45 0.17 -2.97 -16.26
N ILE A 46 1.35 -3.28 -15.73
CA ILE A 46 1.54 -4.46 -14.88
C ILE A 46 0.73 -4.30 -13.59
N LEU A 47 0.78 -3.11 -12.97
CA LEU A 47 0.01 -2.83 -11.76
C LEU A 47 -1.50 -2.93 -12.01
N GLU A 48 -1.96 -2.51 -13.18
CA GLU A 48 -3.37 -2.66 -13.55
C GLU A 48 -3.73 -4.14 -13.70
N ARG A 49 -2.92 -4.91 -14.41
CA ARG A 49 -3.13 -6.34 -14.60
C ARG A 49 -3.18 -7.09 -13.27
N GLU A 50 -2.35 -6.67 -12.32
CA GLU A 50 -2.27 -7.29 -10.98
C GLU A 50 -3.35 -6.79 -10.01
N GLY A 51 -4.21 -5.89 -10.46
CA GLY A 51 -5.34 -5.43 -9.65
C GLY A 51 -5.07 -4.26 -8.71
N PHE A 52 -3.92 -3.60 -8.81
CA PHE A 52 -3.57 -2.44 -7.98
C PHE A 52 -4.13 -1.14 -8.54
N LEU A 53 -4.19 -1.03 -9.85
CA LEU A 53 -4.68 0.16 -10.54
C LEU A 53 -5.82 -0.20 -11.48
N GLY A 54 -6.74 0.74 -11.67
CA GLY A 54 -7.72 0.73 -12.74
C GLY A 54 -7.47 1.95 -13.61
N HIS A 55 -8.22 2.08 -14.70
CA HIS A 55 -8.11 3.26 -15.55
C HIS A 55 -9.45 3.72 -16.07
N LYS A 56 -9.48 5.01 -16.39
CA LYS A 56 -10.58 5.62 -17.13
C LYS A 56 -9.99 6.23 -18.39
N GLN A 57 -10.65 5.96 -19.51
CA GLN A 57 -10.18 6.46 -20.81
C GLN A 57 -10.65 7.89 -21.05
N TYR A 58 -9.72 8.74 -21.47
CA TYR A 58 -9.97 10.10 -21.91
C TYR A 58 -9.34 10.27 -23.29
N GLY A 59 -10.17 10.19 -24.34
CA GLY A 59 -9.66 10.23 -25.71
C GLY A 59 -8.70 9.05 -25.95
N ASN A 60 -7.46 9.36 -26.30
CA ASN A 60 -6.42 8.35 -26.57
C ASN A 60 -5.55 8.07 -25.36
N THR A 61 -5.87 8.64 -24.19
CA THR A 61 -5.06 8.50 -23.00
C THR A 61 -5.86 7.86 -21.86
N TYR A 62 -5.13 7.25 -20.92
CA TYR A 62 -5.73 6.60 -19.76
C TYR A 62 -5.30 7.30 -18.49
N GLN A 63 -6.27 7.66 -17.66
CA GLN A 63 -6.00 8.13 -16.31
C GLN A 63 -6.12 6.94 -15.38
N TYR A 64 -5.03 6.59 -14.71
CA TYR A 64 -5.00 5.47 -13.77
C TYR A 64 -5.32 5.94 -12.37
N TYR A 65 -5.91 5.06 -11.58
CA TYR A 65 -6.26 5.34 -10.19
C TYR A 65 -6.11 4.08 -9.33
N PRO A 66 -5.84 4.25 -8.02
CA PRO A 66 -5.71 3.09 -7.13
C PRO A 66 -7.03 2.34 -6.98
N LEU A 67 -6.98 1.01 -7.12
CA LEU A 67 -8.09 0.12 -6.79
C LEU A 67 -7.98 -0.38 -5.36
N ILE A 68 -6.77 -0.39 -4.82
CA ILE A 68 -6.46 -0.86 -3.47
C ILE A 68 -5.94 0.32 -2.68
N ALA A 69 -6.52 0.58 -1.51
CA ALA A 69 -6.03 1.63 -0.63
C ALA A 69 -4.70 1.24 0.02
N GLU A 70 -3.90 2.24 0.38
CA GLU A 70 -2.58 2.01 0.99
C GLU A 70 -2.69 1.18 2.27
N ASP A 71 -3.63 1.51 3.14
CA ASP A 71 -3.82 0.79 4.41
C ASP A 71 -4.30 -0.65 4.18
N GLU A 72 -5.10 -0.89 3.14
CA GLU A 72 -5.52 -2.24 2.78
C GLU A 72 -4.31 -3.09 2.37
N TYR A 73 -3.43 -2.52 1.54
CA TYR A 73 -2.20 -3.21 1.14
C TYR A 73 -1.32 -3.51 2.36
N GLY A 74 -1.22 -2.54 3.29
CA GLY A 74 -0.46 -2.70 4.52
C GLY A 74 -1.00 -3.83 5.38
N ARG A 75 -2.32 -3.88 5.59
CA ARG A 75 -2.96 -4.93 6.39
C ARG A 75 -2.72 -6.32 5.79
N LYS A 76 -2.87 -6.45 4.48
CA LYS A 76 -2.66 -7.74 3.80
C LYS A 76 -1.19 -8.18 3.84
N SER A 77 -0.27 -7.22 3.75
CA SER A 77 1.17 -7.50 3.86
C SER A 77 1.54 -8.00 5.25
N ILE A 78 0.98 -7.38 6.30
CA ILE A 78 1.20 -7.81 7.70
C ILE A 78 0.61 -9.19 7.92
N ALA A 79 -0.58 -9.47 7.37
CA ALA A 79 -1.21 -10.78 7.52
C ALA A 79 -0.30 -11.90 6.97
N GLY A 80 0.37 -11.65 5.84
CA GLY A 80 1.32 -12.61 5.28
C GLY A 80 2.53 -12.83 6.19
N ILE A 81 3.05 -11.77 6.79
CA ILE A 81 4.17 -11.86 7.73
C ILE A 81 3.77 -12.67 8.97
N ILE A 82 2.59 -12.39 9.51
CA ILE A 82 2.11 -13.09 10.71
C ILE A 82 1.92 -14.58 10.41
N LYS A 83 1.37 -14.90 9.25
CA LYS A 83 1.20 -16.28 8.82
C LYS A 83 2.55 -17.01 8.71
N ASN A 84 3.53 -16.38 8.08
CA ASN A 84 4.81 -17.02 7.77
C ASN A 84 5.80 -17.07 8.94
N TYR A 85 5.76 -16.08 9.83
CA TYR A 85 6.77 -15.92 10.87
C TYR A 85 6.25 -16.06 12.31
N PHE A 86 4.94 -16.03 12.50
CA PHE A 86 4.30 -16.10 13.81
C PHE A 86 3.26 -17.22 13.89
N ASN A 87 3.37 -18.21 13.02
CA ASN A 87 2.44 -19.37 13.00
C ASN A 87 0.96 -18.93 12.94
N ASP A 88 0.69 -17.88 12.19
CA ASP A 88 -0.65 -17.29 12.06
C ASP A 88 -1.24 -16.78 13.39
N SER A 89 -0.38 -16.52 14.38
CA SER A 89 -0.80 -16.01 15.69
C SER A 89 -0.59 -14.50 15.78
N TYR A 90 -1.68 -13.75 15.68
CA TYR A 90 -1.66 -12.30 15.85
C TYR A 90 -1.30 -11.91 17.29
N LEU A 91 -1.74 -12.70 18.26
CA LEU A 91 -1.39 -12.46 19.67
C LEU A 91 0.10 -12.62 19.89
N SER A 92 0.73 -13.61 19.26
CA SER A 92 2.17 -13.81 19.36
C SER A 92 2.94 -12.62 18.79
N ALA A 93 2.49 -12.08 17.67
CA ALA A 93 3.11 -10.90 17.05
C ALA A 93 3.00 -9.69 17.97
N VAL A 94 1.80 -9.41 18.51
CA VAL A 94 1.57 -8.29 19.42
C VAL A 94 2.38 -8.44 20.68
N SER A 95 2.42 -9.64 21.27
CA SER A 95 3.21 -9.94 22.45
C SER A 95 4.69 -9.64 22.23
N SER A 96 5.21 -10.01 21.06
CA SER A 96 6.60 -9.72 20.69
C SER A 96 6.89 -8.21 20.71
N PHE A 97 5.99 -7.41 20.14
CA PHE A 97 6.16 -5.95 20.11
C PHE A 97 6.09 -5.33 21.51
N VAL A 98 5.23 -5.87 22.38
CA VAL A 98 5.15 -5.40 23.78
C VAL A 98 6.43 -5.72 24.52
N LYS A 99 6.98 -6.93 24.34
CA LYS A 99 8.23 -7.35 24.97
C LYS A 99 9.41 -6.49 24.52
N GLU A 100 9.40 -6.03 23.29
CA GLU A 100 10.44 -5.15 22.75
C GLU A 100 10.19 -3.67 23.09
N GLU A 101 9.17 -3.38 23.89
CA GLU A 101 8.78 -2.02 24.27
C GLU A 101 8.43 -1.11 23.11
N LYS A 102 8.03 -1.70 21.97
CA LYS A 102 7.55 -0.94 20.80
C LYS A 102 6.11 -0.47 20.99
N ILE A 103 5.37 -1.20 21.80
CA ILE A 103 3.99 -0.88 22.17
C ILE A 103 3.90 -1.01 23.69
N SER A 104 3.40 0.03 24.36
CA SER A 104 3.20 -0.02 25.81
C SER A 104 1.85 -0.66 26.14
N VAL A 105 1.74 -1.18 27.36
CA VAL A 105 0.48 -1.72 27.87
C VAL A 105 -0.59 -0.62 27.89
N GLU A 106 -0.19 0.61 28.23
CA GLU A 106 -1.10 1.76 28.25
C GLU A 106 -1.68 2.05 26.86
N GLU A 107 -0.84 2.03 25.84
CA GLU A 107 -1.29 2.21 24.44
C GLU A 107 -2.26 1.11 24.02
N LEU A 108 -2.01 -0.14 24.42
CA LEU A 108 -2.90 -1.25 24.13
C LEU A 108 -4.26 -1.07 24.81
N LYS A 109 -4.27 -0.61 26.06
CA LYS A 109 -5.51 -0.34 26.79
C LYS A 109 -6.32 0.75 26.12
N GLU A 110 -5.66 1.82 25.67
CA GLU A 110 -6.32 2.90 24.94
C GLU A 110 -6.92 2.40 23.63
N LEU A 111 -6.19 1.58 22.91
CA LEU A 111 -6.66 1.01 21.64
C LEU A 111 -7.89 0.14 21.85
N ILE A 112 -7.86 -0.73 22.86
CA ILE A 112 -9.00 -1.59 23.21
C ILE A 112 -10.21 -0.74 23.52
N GLU A 113 -10.05 0.31 24.32
CA GLU A 113 -11.12 1.22 24.69
C GLU A 113 -11.73 1.91 23.46
N GLN A 114 -10.87 2.37 22.54
CA GLN A 114 -11.33 2.96 21.27
C GLN A 114 -12.13 1.98 20.44
N ILE A 115 -11.69 0.74 20.35
CA ILE A 115 -12.38 -0.31 19.59
C ILE A 115 -13.74 -0.61 20.22
N GLU A 116 -13.82 -0.74 21.53
CA GLU A 116 -15.06 -1.00 22.25
C GLU A 116 -16.05 0.14 22.07
N THR A 117 -15.56 1.37 22.11
CA THR A 117 -16.39 2.57 21.92
C THR A 117 -16.90 2.66 20.47
N SER A 118 -16.08 2.29 19.49
CA SER A 118 -16.43 2.34 18.08
C SER A 118 -17.50 1.32 17.69
N ASN A 119 -17.58 0.21 18.44
CA ASN A 119 -18.51 -0.88 18.13
C ASN A 119 -19.89 -0.66 18.76
N ASP A 120 -20.04 0.39 19.52
CA ASP A 120 -21.35 0.79 20.08
C ASP A 120 -22.14 1.68 19.09
#